data_e55d8e58f7d81b594ef5d84ae8595d90
#
_entry.id   e55d8e58f7d81b594ef5d84ae8595d90
#
_cell.length_a   1.000
_cell.length_b   1.000
_cell.length_c   1.000
_cell.angle_alpha   90.00
_cell.angle_beta   90.00
_cell.angle_gamma   90.00
#
_symmetry.space_group_name_H-M   'P 1'
#
loop_
_entity.id
_entity.type
_entity.pdbx_description
1 polymer ?
#
loop_
_entity_poly.entity_id
_entity_poly.type
_entity_poly.pdbx_seq_one_letter_code
_entity_poly.pdbx_strand_id
1 'polypeptide(L)'
;MDSEKKNKKKQIAILGSTGSIGTQALQVIEEHPDLYEAYALTANNRVELLIAQARKFQPEVVVIANEEKYAQLKEALSDLPIKVYAGIDAVCQIVEAGPVDMVLTAMVGYAGLKPTINAIRAKKAIALANKETLVVAGELINQLAQQYHTPILPVDSEHSAVFQCLAGEVGNPIEKVIPVSYTHLRAHETCADL
;
A
#
# COMPACT_ATOMS: atom_id res chain seq x y z
N MET A 1 6.72 -34.41 -18.56
CA MET A 1 7.17 -34.03 -17.18
C MET A 1 7.11 -32.53 -17.10
N ASP A 2 5.90 -32.00 -16.89
CA ASP A 2 5.70 -30.58 -16.64
C ASP A 2 6.06 -30.31 -15.17
N SER A 3 7.23 -29.68 -14.98
CA SER A 3 7.59 -29.13 -13.68
C SER A 3 6.62 -27.98 -13.40
N GLU A 4 5.71 -28.21 -12.46
CA GLU A 4 4.88 -27.17 -11.86
C GLU A 4 5.78 -25.99 -11.50
N LYS A 5 5.73 -24.93 -12.28
CA LYS A 5 6.20 -23.62 -11.85
C LYS A 5 5.30 -23.20 -10.69
N LYS A 6 5.71 -23.54 -9.46
CA LYS A 6 5.11 -22.99 -8.26
C LYS A 6 5.13 -21.47 -8.43
N ASN A 7 3.97 -20.88 -8.72
CA ASN A 7 3.86 -19.43 -8.85
C ASN A 7 4.38 -18.81 -7.54
N LYS A 8 5.50 -18.11 -7.60
CA LYS A 8 6.07 -17.42 -6.44
C LYS A 8 5.03 -16.41 -5.96
N LYS A 9 4.60 -16.51 -4.69
CA LYS A 9 3.69 -15.53 -4.08
C LYS A 9 4.28 -14.12 -4.18
N LYS A 10 3.44 -13.15 -4.48
CA LYS A 10 3.83 -11.74 -4.49
C LYS A 10 4.02 -11.24 -3.07
N GLN A 11 5.21 -10.72 -2.78
CA GLN A 11 5.58 -10.17 -1.48
C GLN A 11 5.16 -8.71 -1.39
N ILE A 12 4.27 -8.40 -0.46
CA ILE A 12 3.65 -7.07 -0.34
C ILE A 12 4.13 -6.38 0.93
N ALA A 13 4.66 -5.17 0.80
CA ALA A 13 4.88 -4.27 1.92
C ALA A 13 3.66 -3.34 2.07
N ILE A 14 3.00 -3.36 3.22
CA ILE A 14 1.80 -2.56 3.50
C ILE A 14 2.18 -1.38 4.40
N LEU A 15 2.21 -0.19 3.84
CA LEU A 15 2.45 1.03 4.58
C LEU A 15 1.12 1.57 5.15
N GLY A 16 0.97 1.48 6.47
CA GLY A 16 -0.28 1.83 7.15
C GLY A 16 -1.27 0.66 7.23
N SER A 17 -0.80 -0.53 7.58
CA SER A 17 -1.61 -1.76 7.66
C SER A 17 -2.78 -1.67 8.64
N THR A 18 -2.70 -0.80 9.64
CA THR A 18 -3.74 -0.59 10.66
C THR A 18 -4.83 0.41 10.25
N GLY A 19 -4.70 1.03 9.08
CA GLY A 19 -5.72 1.90 8.48
C GLY A 19 -6.81 1.11 7.75
N SER A 20 -7.85 1.81 7.27
CA SER A 20 -8.97 1.17 6.58
C SER A 20 -8.52 0.38 5.34
N ILE A 21 -7.74 1.00 4.46
CA ILE A 21 -7.22 0.34 3.24
C ILE A 21 -6.25 -0.79 3.60
N GLY A 22 -5.36 -0.57 4.59
CA GLY A 22 -4.40 -1.59 5.02
C GLY A 22 -5.08 -2.85 5.59
N THR A 23 -6.15 -2.69 6.37
CA THR A 23 -6.92 -3.83 6.89
C THR A 23 -7.67 -4.57 5.78
N GLN A 24 -8.24 -3.87 4.80
CA GLN A 24 -8.86 -4.49 3.63
C GLN A 24 -7.84 -5.24 2.77
N ALA A 25 -6.65 -4.69 2.57
CA ALA A 25 -5.58 -5.38 1.85
C ALA A 25 -5.15 -6.68 2.55
N LEU A 26 -5.10 -6.69 3.88
CA LEU A 26 -4.83 -7.91 4.64
C LEU A 26 -5.94 -8.95 4.51
N GLN A 27 -7.21 -8.54 4.38
CA GLN A 27 -8.31 -9.47 4.07
C GLN A 27 -8.13 -10.11 2.69
N VAL A 28 -7.75 -9.32 1.67
CA VAL A 28 -7.45 -9.85 0.32
C VAL A 28 -6.29 -10.85 0.36
N ILE A 29 -5.24 -10.58 1.14
CA ILE A 29 -4.12 -11.53 1.31
C ILE A 29 -4.59 -12.83 1.99
N GLU A 30 -5.48 -12.72 2.97
CA GLU A 30 -6.06 -13.87 3.66
C GLU A 30 -6.95 -14.73 2.74
N GLU A 31 -7.72 -14.10 1.85
CA GLU A 31 -8.58 -14.77 0.87
C GLU A 31 -7.78 -15.41 -0.27
N HIS A 32 -6.58 -14.89 -0.58
CA HIS A 32 -5.74 -15.35 -1.67
C HIS A 32 -4.30 -15.71 -1.22
N PRO A 33 -4.16 -16.64 -0.27
CA PRO A 33 -2.87 -16.97 0.33
C PRO A 33 -1.92 -17.70 -0.63
N ASP A 34 -2.40 -18.19 -1.76
CA ASP A 34 -1.63 -18.76 -2.86
C ASP A 34 -0.97 -17.73 -3.75
N LEU A 35 -1.53 -16.51 -3.81
CA LEU A 35 -1.06 -15.42 -4.69
C LEU A 35 -0.22 -14.38 -3.95
N TYR A 36 -0.57 -14.08 -2.69
CA TYR A 36 -0.02 -12.94 -1.96
C TYR A 36 0.51 -13.34 -0.58
N GLU A 37 1.50 -12.58 -0.13
CA GLU A 37 2.05 -12.69 1.22
C GLU A 37 2.42 -11.31 1.76
N ALA A 38 2.09 -11.05 3.03
CA ALA A 38 2.48 -9.82 3.70
C ALA A 38 3.95 -9.91 4.13
N TYR A 39 4.85 -9.29 3.37
CA TYR A 39 6.27 -9.24 3.71
C TYR A 39 6.57 -8.26 4.83
N ALA A 40 5.96 -7.07 4.78
CA ALA A 40 6.17 -6.04 5.79
C ALA A 40 4.86 -5.33 6.14
N LEU A 41 4.65 -5.08 7.43
CA LEU A 41 3.52 -4.30 7.94
C LEU A 41 4.04 -3.08 8.67
N THR A 42 3.43 -1.92 8.40
CA THR A 42 3.78 -0.69 9.12
C THR A 42 2.57 -0.02 9.74
N ALA A 43 2.77 0.63 10.88
CA ALA A 43 1.77 1.48 11.50
C ALA A 43 2.43 2.73 12.09
N ASN A 44 1.64 3.75 12.43
CA ASN A 44 2.16 4.93 13.12
C ASN A 44 2.06 4.75 14.65
N ASN A 45 0.83 4.71 15.21
CA ASN A 45 0.59 4.70 16.65
C ASN A 45 -0.18 3.46 17.15
N ARG A 46 -0.88 2.74 16.26
CA ARG A 46 -1.78 1.63 16.64
C ARG A 46 -0.98 0.34 16.87
N VAL A 47 -0.17 0.31 17.92
CA VAL A 47 0.74 -0.79 18.21
C VAL A 47 -0.01 -2.10 18.50
N GLU A 48 -1.12 -2.07 19.24
CA GLU A 48 -1.88 -3.27 19.60
C GLU A 48 -2.45 -3.97 18.36
N LEU A 49 -2.98 -3.18 17.40
CA LEU A 49 -3.51 -3.72 16.16
C LEU A 49 -2.37 -4.24 15.26
N LEU A 50 -1.24 -3.55 15.23
CA LEU A 50 -0.06 -4.01 14.49
C LEU A 50 0.46 -5.34 15.06
N ILE A 51 0.49 -5.50 16.38
CA ILE A 51 0.86 -6.77 17.05
C ILE A 51 -0.10 -7.89 16.64
N ALA A 52 -1.42 -7.63 16.69
CA ALA A 52 -2.42 -8.62 16.28
C ALA A 52 -2.25 -9.04 14.81
N GLN A 53 -2.03 -8.08 13.92
CA GLN A 53 -1.76 -8.33 12.50
C GLN A 53 -0.46 -9.11 12.30
N ALA A 54 0.62 -8.74 13.01
CA ALA A 54 1.90 -9.42 12.92
C ALA A 54 1.81 -10.88 13.38
N ARG A 55 1.10 -11.16 14.46
CA ARG A 55 0.87 -12.52 14.94
C ARG A 55 0.04 -13.36 13.98
N LYS A 56 -0.96 -12.75 13.30
CA LYS A 56 -1.82 -13.44 12.36
C LYS A 56 -1.14 -13.72 11.02
N PHE A 57 -0.50 -12.72 10.44
CA PHE A 57 0.07 -12.80 9.08
C PHE A 57 1.54 -13.18 9.05
N GLN A 58 2.23 -13.16 10.19
CA GLN A 58 3.64 -13.52 10.36
C GLN A 58 4.57 -12.93 9.28
N PRO A 59 4.56 -11.58 9.10
CA PRO A 59 5.42 -10.93 8.13
C PRO A 59 6.90 -11.10 8.51
N GLU A 60 7.79 -10.95 7.55
CA GLU A 60 9.24 -10.92 7.82
C GLU A 60 9.64 -9.72 8.68
N VAL A 61 8.93 -8.58 8.49
CA VAL A 61 9.27 -7.30 9.14
C VAL A 61 8.02 -6.56 9.59
N VAL A 62 8.12 -5.92 10.75
CA VAL A 62 7.16 -4.88 11.18
C VAL A 62 7.88 -3.59 11.54
N VAL A 63 7.24 -2.46 11.23
CA VAL A 63 7.78 -1.13 11.55
C VAL A 63 6.71 -0.28 12.21
N ILE A 64 7.04 0.29 13.37
CA ILE A 64 6.21 1.32 14.02
C ILE A 64 6.85 2.69 13.81
N ALA A 65 6.15 3.64 13.17
CA ALA A 65 6.73 4.94 12.87
C ALA A 65 6.94 5.79 14.15
N ASN A 66 6.06 5.64 15.14
CA ASN A 66 6.27 6.25 16.47
C ASN A 66 7.29 5.42 17.27
N GLU A 67 8.48 5.98 17.44
CA GLU A 67 9.60 5.33 18.14
C GLU A 67 9.31 5.03 19.61
N GLU A 68 8.44 5.80 20.27
CA GLU A 68 8.04 5.56 21.66
C GLU A 68 7.34 4.21 21.85
N LYS A 69 6.74 3.68 20.78
CA LYS A 69 6.05 2.38 20.79
C LYS A 69 6.94 1.19 20.44
N TYR A 70 8.22 1.44 20.14
CA TYR A 70 9.15 0.40 19.72
C TYR A 70 9.32 -0.71 20.78
N ALA A 71 9.57 -0.33 22.03
CA ALA A 71 9.81 -1.29 23.11
C ALA A 71 8.61 -2.23 23.30
N GLN A 72 7.39 -1.67 23.32
CA GLN A 72 6.15 -2.42 23.44
C GLN A 72 5.97 -3.41 22.27
N LEU A 73 6.20 -2.96 21.03
CA LEU A 73 6.08 -3.82 19.85
C LEU A 73 7.12 -4.94 19.87
N LYS A 74 8.36 -4.61 20.18
CA LYS A 74 9.48 -5.57 20.22
C LYS A 74 9.28 -6.64 21.28
N GLU A 75 8.86 -6.25 22.47
CA GLU A 75 8.57 -7.19 23.56
C GLU A 75 7.42 -8.14 23.19
N ALA A 76 6.32 -7.58 22.67
CA ALA A 76 5.13 -8.33 22.29
C ALA A 76 5.35 -9.34 21.15
N LEU A 77 6.40 -9.18 20.34
CA LEU A 77 6.73 -10.07 19.21
C LEU A 77 8.04 -10.85 19.43
N SER A 78 8.59 -10.85 20.67
CA SER A 78 9.89 -11.47 20.98
C SER A 78 9.91 -12.99 20.82
N ASP A 79 8.74 -13.63 20.84
CA ASP A 79 8.53 -15.07 20.65
C ASP A 79 8.42 -15.49 19.17
N LEU A 80 8.41 -14.53 18.25
CA LEU A 80 8.28 -14.76 16.81
C LEU A 80 9.54 -14.36 16.04
N PRO A 81 9.85 -15.00 14.92
CA PRO A 81 11.01 -14.68 14.09
C PRO A 81 10.79 -13.44 13.22
N ILE A 82 10.12 -12.41 13.76
CA ILE A 82 9.76 -11.18 13.07
C ILE A 82 10.76 -10.09 13.40
N LYS A 83 11.31 -9.43 12.40
CA LYS A 83 12.19 -8.27 12.58
C LYS A 83 11.36 -7.03 12.92
N VAL A 84 11.70 -6.37 14.02
CA VAL A 84 10.98 -5.19 14.52
C VAL A 84 11.86 -3.97 14.41
N TYR A 85 11.36 -2.93 13.74
CA TYR A 85 12.02 -1.63 13.59
C TYR A 85 11.09 -0.48 13.98
N ALA A 86 11.68 0.72 14.15
CA ALA A 86 10.93 1.94 14.44
C ALA A 86 11.43 3.12 13.61
N GLY A 87 10.58 4.15 13.52
CA GLY A 87 10.88 5.40 12.85
C GLY A 87 10.55 5.40 11.35
N ILE A 88 10.40 6.60 10.81
CA ILE A 88 10.03 6.80 9.39
C ILE A 88 11.16 6.38 8.43
N ASP A 89 12.40 6.46 8.87
CA ASP A 89 13.53 6.02 8.03
C ASP A 89 13.54 4.50 7.87
N ALA A 90 13.11 3.73 8.88
CA ALA A 90 12.91 2.29 8.75
C ALA A 90 11.76 1.97 7.77
N VAL A 91 10.67 2.76 7.76
CA VAL A 91 9.61 2.63 6.75
C VAL A 91 10.15 2.88 5.34
N CYS A 92 11.04 3.87 5.19
CA CYS A 92 11.67 4.17 3.90
C CYS A 92 12.62 3.06 3.44
N GLN A 93 13.34 2.43 4.35
CA GLN A 93 14.29 1.35 4.02
C GLN A 93 13.59 0.05 3.65
N ILE A 94 12.47 -0.29 4.32
CA ILE A 94 11.81 -1.57 4.08
C ILE A 94 11.17 -1.66 2.69
N VAL A 95 10.75 -0.55 2.10
CA VAL A 95 10.20 -0.54 0.74
C VAL A 95 11.24 -0.82 -0.33
N GLU A 96 12.52 -0.65 -0.02
CA GLU A 96 13.64 -0.93 -0.92
C GLU A 96 14.10 -2.39 -0.82
N ALA A 97 13.60 -3.16 0.15
CA ALA A 97 14.04 -4.54 0.40
C ALA A 97 13.90 -5.42 -0.85
N GLY A 98 14.94 -6.21 -1.15
CA GLY A 98 14.99 -7.06 -2.35
C GLY A 98 13.77 -7.96 -2.54
N PRO A 99 13.28 -8.67 -1.49
CA PRO A 99 12.13 -9.56 -1.62
C PRO A 99 10.79 -8.88 -1.92
N VAL A 100 10.62 -7.59 -1.60
CA VAL A 100 9.36 -6.87 -1.85
C VAL A 100 9.09 -6.75 -3.34
N ASP A 101 7.94 -7.22 -3.79
CA ASP A 101 7.48 -7.11 -5.17
C ASP A 101 6.57 -5.88 -5.38
N MET A 102 5.76 -5.56 -4.36
CA MET A 102 4.78 -4.47 -4.42
C MET A 102 4.70 -3.72 -3.08
N VAL A 103 4.51 -2.41 -3.14
CA VAL A 103 4.29 -1.55 -1.98
C VAL A 103 2.88 -0.97 -2.04
N LEU A 104 2.04 -1.29 -1.06
CA LEU A 104 0.76 -0.62 -0.86
C LEU A 104 0.97 0.62 0.02
N THR A 105 0.74 1.79 -0.55
CA THR A 105 0.89 3.08 0.15
C THR A 105 -0.45 3.53 0.72
N ALA A 106 -0.80 3.04 1.92
CA ALA A 106 -2.04 3.37 2.63
C ALA A 106 -1.80 4.30 3.84
N MET A 107 -0.69 5.02 3.85
CA MET A 107 -0.40 6.06 4.85
C MET A 107 -1.18 7.32 4.54
N VAL A 108 -1.70 7.98 5.58
CA VAL A 108 -2.47 9.22 5.43
C VAL A 108 -1.53 10.42 5.29
N GLY A 109 -1.89 11.38 4.44
CA GLY A 109 -1.21 12.66 4.31
C GLY A 109 0.19 12.58 3.69
N TYR A 110 1.02 13.57 3.98
CA TYR A 110 2.34 13.74 3.36
C TYR A 110 3.38 12.68 3.75
N ALA A 111 3.17 11.97 4.86
CA ALA A 111 4.13 10.98 5.36
C ALA A 111 4.40 9.81 4.38
N GLY A 112 3.46 9.54 3.46
CA GLY A 112 3.61 8.52 2.44
C GLY A 112 4.51 8.90 1.26
N LEU A 113 4.84 10.20 1.06
CA LEU A 113 5.56 10.65 -0.14
C LEU A 113 6.99 10.09 -0.21
N LYS A 114 7.78 10.26 0.86
CA LYS A 114 9.19 9.80 0.90
C LYS A 114 9.31 8.27 0.68
N PRO A 115 8.55 7.43 1.39
CA PRO A 115 8.56 5.98 1.13
C PRO A 115 8.10 5.62 -0.30
N THR A 116 7.13 6.33 -0.87
CA THR A 116 6.68 6.09 -2.25
C THR A 116 7.80 6.39 -3.26
N ILE A 117 8.51 7.51 -3.10
CA ILE A 117 9.67 7.84 -3.96
C ILE A 117 10.75 6.76 -3.87
N ASN A 118 11.06 6.30 -2.65
CA ASN A 118 12.06 5.26 -2.44
C ASN A 118 11.65 3.93 -3.10
N ALA A 119 10.38 3.54 -2.96
CA ALA A 119 9.85 2.34 -3.60
C ALA A 119 9.92 2.41 -5.13
N ILE A 120 9.59 3.57 -5.73
CA ILE A 120 9.69 3.79 -7.18
C ILE A 120 11.16 3.64 -7.63
N ARG A 121 12.10 4.27 -6.93
CA ARG A 121 13.54 4.17 -7.24
C ARG A 121 14.06 2.75 -7.12
N ALA A 122 13.51 1.98 -6.18
CA ALA A 122 13.80 0.56 -6.01
C ALA A 122 13.04 -0.34 -7.00
N LYS A 123 12.30 0.24 -7.97
CA LYS A 123 11.52 -0.44 -9.02
C LYS A 123 10.46 -1.40 -8.45
N LYS A 124 9.86 -1.05 -7.31
CA LYS A 124 8.77 -1.82 -6.70
C LYS A 124 7.45 -1.36 -7.28
N ALA A 125 6.58 -2.27 -7.71
CA ALA A 125 5.23 -1.91 -8.12
C ALA A 125 4.50 -1.17 -6.98
N ILE A 126 3.80 -0.08 -7.30
CA ILE A 126 3.10 0.74 -6.31
C ILE A 126 1.60 0.51 -6.42
N ALA A 127 0.97 0.07 -5.36
CA ALA A 127 -0.47 0.13 -5.17
C ALA A 127 -0.79 1.41 -4.38
N LEU A 128 -1.23 2.45 -5.09
CA LEU A 128 -1.33 3.81 -4.55
C LEU A 128 -2.74 4.07 -4.00
N ALA A 129 -2.87 4.10 -2.67
CA ALA A 129 -4.08 4.51 -1.98
C ALA A 129 -4.00 5.93 -1.42
N ASN A 130 -2.78 6.44 -1.22
CA ASN A 130 -2.53 7.80 -0.73
C ASN A 130 -2.57 8.80 -1.91
N LYS A 131 -3.76 9.32 -2.22
CA LYS A 131 -3.94 10.30 -3.30
C LYS A 131 -3.28 11.65 -3.01
N GLU A 132 -3.05 11.99 -1.74
CA GLU A 132 -2.35 13.21 -1.34
C GLU A 132 -0.93 13.27 -1.91
N THR A 133 -0.30 12.14 -2.09
CA THR A 133 1.01 12.03 -2.77
C THR A 133 0.96 12.57 -4.20
N LEU A 134 -0.11 12.28 -4.96
CA LEU A 134 -0.29 12.81 -6.32
C LEU A 134 -0.71 14.27 -6.33
N VAL A 135 -1.49 14.72 -5.35
CA VAL A 135 -1.89 16.13 -5.23
C VAL A 135 -0.68 17.02 -4.99
N VAL A 136 0.24 16.57 -4.13
CA VAL A 136 1.41 17.38 -3.72
C VAL A 136 2.57 17.24 -4.71
N ALA A 137 2.80 16.05 -5.26
CA ALA A 137 3.99 15.74 -6.04
C ALA A 137 3.71 14.86 -7.27
N GLY A 138 2.51 14.94 -7.87
CA GLY A 138 2.11 14.08 -8.97
C GLY A 138 3.04 14.13 -10.18
N GLU A 139 3.50 15.32 -10.55
CA GLU A 139 4.45 15.47 -11.67
C GLU A 139 5.77 14.73 -11.37
N LEU A 140 6.35 14.93 -10.18
CA LEU A 140 7.56 14.25 -9.76
C LEU A 140 7.37 12.73 -9.71
N ILE A 141 6.25 12.25 -9.14
CA ILE A 141 5.93 10.83 -9.03
C ILE A 141 5.80 10.20 -10.42
N ASN A 142 5.10 10.85 -11.35
CA ASN A 142 4.96 10.36 -12.72
C ASN A 142 6.29 10.34 -13.49
N GLN A 143 7.10 11.38 -13.35
CA GLN A 143 8.45 11.43 -13.95
C GLN A 143 9.33 10.29 -13.42
N LEU A 144 9.35 10.07 -12.11
CA LEU A 144 10.10 8.97 -11.50
C LEU A 144 9.58 7.61 -11.93
N ALA A 145 8.25 7.42 -11.94
CA ALA A 145 7.65 6.16 -12.38
C ALA A 145 8.02 5.81 -13.83
N GLN A 146 8.02 6.79 -14.73
CA GLN A 146 8.48 6.62 -16.11
C GLN A 146 9.98 6.31 -16.17
N GLN A 147 10.81 7.09 -15.46
CA GLN A 147 12.25 6.93 -15.45
C GLN A 147 12.68 5.54 -14.94
N TYR A 148 12.03 5.03 -13.90
CA TYR A 148 12.38 3.75 -13.29
C TYR A 148 11.54 2.58 -13.82
N HIS A 149 10.62 2.83 -14.78
CA HIS A 149 9.68 1.84 -15.34
C HIS A 149 8.88 1.13 -14.26
N THR A 150 8.41 1.89 -13.28
CA THR A 150 7.67 1.38 -12.12
C THR A 150 6.17 1.56 -12.35
N PRO A 151 5.37 0.48 -12.35
CA PRO A 151 3.92 0.60 -12.47
C PRO A 151 3.32 1.20 -11.21
N ILE A 152 2.39 2.16 -11.40
CA ILE A 152 1.55 2.72 -10.34
C ILE A 152 0.11 2.26 -10.61
N LEU A 153 -0.44 1.51 -9.68
CA LEU A 153 -1.80 0.98 -9.73
C LEU A 153 -2.67 1.76 -8.73
N PRO A 154 -3.77 2.39 -9.17
CA PRO A 154 -4.64 3.10 -8.26
C PRO A 154 -5.44 2.14 -7.38
N VAL A 155 -5.55 2.46 -6.10
CA VAL A 155 -6.34 1.70 -5.12
C VAL A 155 -7.51 2.53 -4.57
N ASP A 156 -7.42 3.87 -4.62
CA ASP A 156 -8.56 4.72 -4.28
C ASP A 156 -9.74 4.49 -5.26
N SER A 157 -10.97 4.75 -4.78
CA SER A 157 -12.18 4.35 -5.49
C SER A 157 -12.32 5.02 -6.85
N GLU A 158 -12.02 6.31 -6.94
CA GLU A 158 -12.26 7.11 -8.13
C GLU A 158 -11.27 6.76 -9.24
N HIS A 159 -9.98 6.77 -8.92
CA HIS A 159 -8.96 6.42 -9.91
C HIS A 159 -8.99 4.94 -10.29
N SER A 160 -9.29 4.05 -9.33
CA SER A 160 -9.44 2.62 -9.61
C SER A 160 -10.61 2.33 -10.54
N ALA A 161 -11.75 3.03 -10.38
CA ALA A 161 -12.90 2.88 -11.27
C ALA A 161 -12.54 3.31 -12.71
N VAL A 162 -11.88 4.47 -12.87
CA VAL A 162 -11.41 4.93 -14.18
C VAL A 162 -10.41 3.93 -14.78
N PHE A 163 -9.45 3.46 -14.00
CA PHE A 163 -8.47 2.48 -14.45
C PHE A 163 -9.13 1.18 -14.93
N GLN A 164 -10.11 0.68 -14.21
CA GLN A 164 -10.84 -0.54 -14.58
C GLN A 164 -11.67 -0.35 -15.85
N CYS A 165 -12.32 0.81 -16.02
CA CYS A 165 -13.06 1.14 -17.24
C CYS A 165 -12.16 1.21 -18.49
N LEU A 166 -10.90 1.61 -18.31
CA LEU A 166 -9.92 1.72 -19.40
C LEU A 166 -9.14 0.42 -19.63
N ALA A 167 -9.24 -0.54 -18.71
CA ALA A 167 -8.55 -1.82 -18.84
C ALA A 167 -9.11 -2.60 -20.05
N GLY A 168 -8.25 -2.85 -21.04
CA GLY A 168 -8.64 -3.53 -22.28
C GLY A 168 -8.99 -2.61 -23.45
N GLU A 169 -9.17 -1.31 -23.24
CA GLU A 169 -9.45 -0.32 -24.29
C GLU A 169 -8.18 0.13 -25.01
N VAL A 170 -7.33 -0.82 -25.36
CA VAL A 170 -6.04 -0.55 -26.02
C VAL A 170 -6.27 -0.02 -27.44
N GLY A 171 -5.82 1.21 -27.68
CA GLY A 171 -5.93 1.84 -29.01
C GLY A 171 -7.21 2.64 -29.23
N ASN A 172 -8.19 2.60 -28.34
CA ASN A 172 -9.36 3.46 -28.41
C ASN A 172 -9.03 4.85 -27.82
N PRO A 173 -9.23 5.94 -28.56
CA PRO A 173 -9.01 7.28 -28.04
C PRO A 173 -10.04 7.61 -26.96
N ILE A 174 -9.56 8.14 -25.84
CA ILE A 174 -10.44 8.65 -24.78
C ILE A 174 -10.91 10.04 -25.17
N GLU A 175 -12.21 10.19 -25.42
CA GLU A 175 -12.80 11.49 -25.73
C GLU A 175 -12.99 12.33 -24.46
N LYS A 176 -13.49 11.70 -23.39
CA LYS A 176 -13.84 12.40 -22.15
C LYS A 176 -13.87 11.45 -20.95
N VAL A 177 -13.39 11.93 -19.81
CA VAL A 177 -13.57 11.27 -18.49
C VAL A 177 -14.52 12.14 -17.67
N ILE A 178 -15.62 11.55 -17.16
CA ILE A 178 -16.62 12.25 -16.35
C ILE A 178 -16.70 11.53 -14.99
N PRO A 179 -15.89 11.92 -13.99
CA PRO A 179 -16.03 11.38 -12.64
C PRO A 179 -17.28 11.99 -11.98
N VAL A 180 -18.15 11.13 -11.45
CA VAL A 180 -19.41 11.56 -10.83
C VAL A 180 -19.44 11.31 -9.30
N SER A 181 -18.27 11.09 -8.71
CA SER A 181 -18.12 10.70 -7.31
C SER A 181 -18.79 11.66 -6.32
N TYR A 182 -18.80 12.95 -6.61
CA TYR A 182 -19.37 14.00 -5.73
C TYR A 182 -20.46 14.84 -6.38
N THR A 183 -21.03 14.39 -7.50
CA THR A 183 -22.08 15.15 -8.21
C THR A 183 -23.49 14.77 -7.82
N HIS A 184 -23.67 13.66 -7.06
CA HIS A 184 -24.96 13.19 -6.59
C HIS A 184 -25.00 13.19 -5.07
N LEU A 185 -26.14 13.62 -4.52
CA LEU A 185 -26.45 13.46 -3.11
C LEU A 185 -26.57 11.96 -2.79
N ARG A 186 -26.02 11.55 -1.67
CA ARG A 186 -26.30 10.22 -1.12
C ARG A 186 -27.75 10.16 -0.67
N ALA A 187 -28.29 8.95 -0.51
CA ALA A 187 -29.71 8.72 -0.26
C ALA A 187 -30.35 9.52 0.91
N HIS A 188 -29.55 10.07 1.81
CA HIS A 188 -30.00 10.85 2.97
C HIS A 188 -29.25 12.17 3.15
N GLU A 189 -28.50 12.62 2.13
CA GLU A 189 -27.77 13.88 2.16
C GLU A 189 -28.63 15.00 1.56
N THR A 190 -28.48 16.20 2.11
CA THR A 190 -29.03 17.43 1.55
C THR A 190 -27.92 18.26 0.91
N CYS A 191 -28.27 19.32 0.14
CA CYS A 191 -27.29 20.24 -0.41
C CYS A 191 -26.44 20.95 0.68
N ALA A 192 -26.85 20.91 1.95
CA ALA A 192 -26.13 21.47 3.07
C ALA A 192 -25.02 20.52 3.60
N ASP A 193 -25.04 19.25 3.19
CA ASP A 193 -24.10 18.22 3.62
C ASP A 193 -22.93 18.06 2.63
N LEU A 194 -22.95 18.82 1.53
CA LEU A 194 -21.94 18.91 0.49
C LEU A 194 -21.21 20.26 0.55
#